data_314db6d134d45909f2f93b00d7b11653
#
_entry.id   314db6d134d45909f2f93b00d7b11653
#
_cell.length_a   1.000
_cell.length_b   1.000
_cell.length_c   1.000
_cell.angle_alpha   90.00
_cell.angle_beta   90.00
_cell.angle_gamma   90.00
#
_symmetry.space_group_name_H-M   'P 1'
#
loop_
_entity.id
_entity.type
_entity.pdbx_description
1 polymer ?
#
loop_
_entity_poly.entity_id
_entity_poly.type
_entity_poly.pdbx_seq_one_letter_code
_entity_poly.pdbx_strand_id
1 'polypeptide(L)'
;MKLELEKIMIEDIQFADQTKISDSTLFIDQKELFELLAEDNRITDINLDIVHPGDSVRIIPVKDVIEPRLKVEGPGGVFPGFISGEEVVGTGRTKVLKGAAVVTTGKIVGFQEGIIDMAGPGAEYSPYSKFHNLVVDCDVKEDIKQHEHEEILRMVGLKTASYLAEAAADTAADEIETYEQKPFLEAAAEYPDLPKVAYIYMLQSQGLMHDTYVYGVDAKKIIPTLMSATEVMDGAIISGNCVSACDKNTTYVHQNNPVIEELYKYHGKKYNFMGVIITNENVTLADKERSSNLTAKLAEMLSLDAAVVSEEGFGNPDADLIMNSRKLAAKGVKTVLITDEYAGRDGASQSLADADPSADAVVTAGNANEVIKLPPMEKVIGYQNFADLIAGGFEGSIQEDGSISVEIQAITGATNELGFNNLTSRSY
;
A
#
# COMPACT_ATOMS: atom_id res chain seq x y z
N MET A 1 -7.52 8.56 -20.35
CA MET A 1 -8.31 8.49 -19.11
C MET A 1 -8.08 9.77 -18.34
N LYS A 2 -9.13 10.38 -17.79
CA LYS A 2 -9.02 11.58 -16.97
C LYS A 2 -9.72 11.31 -15.64
N LEU A 3 -8.97 11.38 -14.54
CA LEU A 3 -9.45 11.18 -13.18
C LEU A 3 -9.39 12.50 -12.42
N GLU A 4 -10.47 12.84 -11.75
CA GLU A 4 -10.53 13.94 -10.79
C GLU A 4 -10.70 13.35 -9.38
N LEU A 5 -9.74 13.61 -8.51
CA LEU A 5 -9.82 13.27 -7.09
C LEU A 5 -10.34 14.49 -6.33
N GLU A 6 -11.58 14.38 -5.86
CA GLU A 6 -12.26 15.39 -5.07
C GLU A 6 -11.96 15.17 -3.59
N LYS A 7 -10.95 15.87 -3.06
CA LYS A 7 -10.52 15.73 -1.67
C LYS A 7 -11.45 16.46 -0.72
N ILE A 8 -11.91 15.75 0.30
CA ILE A 8 -12.67 16.27 1.44
C ILE A 8 -11.77 16.10 2.66
N MET A 9 -11.38 17.21 3.27
CA MET A 9 -10.45 17.21 4.40
C MET A 9 -11.18 16.82 5.68
N ILE A 10 -10.72 15.75 6.32
CA ILE A 10 -11.23 15.26 7.60
C ILE A 10 -10.21 15.62 8.68
N GLU A 11 -10.64 16.44 9.61
CA GLU A 11 -9.84 16.94 10.74
C GLU A 11 -10.22 16.28 12.07
N ASP A 12 -11.32 15.51 12.06
CA ASP A 12 -11.78 14.76 13.23
C ASP A 12 -12.70 13.59 12.82
N ILE A 13 -12.76 12.55 13.66
CA ILE A 13 -13.70 11.44 13.54
C ILE A 13 -14.38 11.23 14.90
N GLN A 14 -15.70 11.03 14.90
CA GLN A 14 -16.47 10.80 16.11
C GLN A 14 -17.58 9.76 15.91
N PHE A 15 -17.90 8.97 16.94
CA PHE A 15 -19.11 8.15 16.92
C PHE A 15 -20.34 9.02 17.16
N ALA A 16 -21.42 8.74 16.43
CA ALA A 16 -22.69 9.44 16.50
C ALA A 16 -23.87 8.52 16.14
N ASP A 17 -25.10 9.04 16.15
CA ASP A 17 -26.30 8.29 15.78
C ASP A 17 -26.55 8.27 14.25
N GLN A 18 -25.69 8.87 13.45
CA GLN A 18 -25.80 8.92 11.99
C GLN A 18 -24.45 9.15 11.34
N THR A 19 -24.13 8.38 10.28
CA THR A 19 -22.93 8.58 9.48
C THR A 19 -23.10 9.76 8.53
N LYS A 20 -22.24 10.80 8.69
CA LYS A 20 -22.25 12.02 7.88
C LYS A 20 -20.96 12.81 8.05
N ILE A 21 -20.71 13.76 7.18
CA ILE A 21 -19.65 14.76 7.33
C ILE A 21 -20.25 16.12 7.64
N SER A 22 -19.72 16.82 8.65
CA SER A 22 -20.05 18.20 8.98
C SER A 22 -18.84 18.89 9.60
N ASP A 23 -18.53 20.10 9.12
CA ASP A 23 -17.42 20.92 9.63
C ASP A 23 -16.09 20.16 9.73
N SER A 24 -15.69 19.47 8.64
CA SER A 24 -14.50 18.61 8.57
C SER A 24 -14.46 17.44 9.57
N THR A 25 -15.56 17.16 10.25
CA THR A 25 -15.70 16.00 11.14
C THR A 25 -16.50 14.90 10.46
N LEU A 26 -15.95 13.70 10.44
CA LEU A 26 -16.64 12.48 10.02
C LEU A 26 -17.35 11.88 11.24
N PHE A 27 -18.65 11.95 11.26
CA PHE A 27 -19.50 11.27 12.26
C PHE A 27 -19.83 9.86 11.74
N ILE A 28 -19.78 8.87 12.64
CA ILE A 28 -19.95 7.45 12.29
C ILE A 28 -21.03 6.84 13.18
N ASP A 29 -22.06 6.26 12.56
CA ASP A 29 -23.00 5.39 13.27
C ASP A 29 -22.33 4.02 13.54
N GLN A 30 -21.84 3.88 14.78
CA GLN A 30 -21.15 2.67 15.22
C GLN A 30 -22.04 1.44 15.12
N LYS A 31 -23.32 1.59 15.38
CA LYS A 31 -24.27 0.47 15.38
C LYS A 31 -24.54 -0.01 13.95
N GLU A 32 -24.80 0.91 13.03
CA GLU A 32 -25.04 0.57 11.62
C GLU A 32 -23.81 -0.10 11.02
N LEU A 33 -22.62 0.43 11.27
CA LEU A 33 -21.37 -0.19 10.79
C LEU A 33 -21.17 -1.58 11.40
N PHE A 34 -21.41 -1.75 12.70
CA PHE A 34 -21.33 -3.06 13.34
C PHE A 34 -22.30 -4.06 12.69
N GLU A 35 -23.55 -3.67 12.45
CA GLU A 35 -24.56 -4.52 11.81
C GLU A 35 -24.12 -4.94 10.40
N LEU A 36 -23.56 -4.02 9.61
CA LEU A 36 -23.02 -4.29 8.28
C LEU A 36 -21.89 -5.34 8.30
N LEU A 37 -20.96 -5.21 9.24
CA LEU A 37 -19.82 -6.13 9.33
C LEU A 37 -20.22 -7.49 9.89
N ALA A 38 -21.17 -7.53 10.84
CA ALA A 38 -21.69 -8.75 11.45
C ALA A 38 -22.54 -9.63 10.51
N GLU A 39 -22.84 -9.17 9.28
CA GLU A 39 -23.46 -10.01 8.26
C GLU A 39 -22.61 -11.24 7.91
N ASP A 40 -21.28 -11.13 8.02
CA ASP A 40 -20.39 -12.28 7.84
C ASP A 40 -20.40 -13.16 9.10
N ASN A 41 -21.11 -14.26 9.03
CA ASN A 41 -21.28 -15.18 10.14
C ASN A 41 -20.01 -15.92 10.58
N ARG A 42 -18.90 -15.75 9.89
CA ARG A 42 -17.57 -16.27 10.24
C ARG A 42 -16.88 -15.40 11.29
N ILE A 43 -17.31 -14.15 11.44
CA ILE A 43 -16.82 -13.21 12.46
C ILE A 43 -17.44 -13.57 13.81
N THR A 44 -16.65 -13.50 14.87
CA THR A 44 -17.07 -13.81 16.24
C THR A 44 -17.11 -12.59 17.14
N ASP A 45 -16.24 -11.60 16.88
CA ASP A 45 -16.18 -10.35 17.62
C ASP A 45 -15.72 -9.21 16.72
N ILE A 46 -16.25 -8.01 16.97
CA ILE A 46 -15.88 -6.77 16.27
C ILE A 46 -15.81 -5.66 17.31
N ASN A 47 -14.65 -5.04 17.43
CA ASN A 47 -14.48 -3.81 18.20
C ASN A 47 -14.14 -2.65 17.27
N LEU A 48 -14.79 -1.52 17.47
CA LEU A 48 -14.58 -0.29 16.71
C LEU A 48 -14.00 0.77 17.64
N ASP A 49 -12.83 1.26 17.32
CA ASP A 49 -12.12 2.29 18.07
C ASP A 49 -11.76 3.46 17.18
N ILE A 50 -11.92 4.66 17.67
CA ILE A 50 -11.39 5.89 17.02
C ILE A 50 -10.11 6.27 17.71
N VAL A 51 -9.09 6.62 16.91
CA VAL A 51 -7.76 7.00 17.38
C VAL A 51 -7.30 8.24 16.63
N HIS A 52 -6.83 9.23 17.38
CA HIS A 52 -6.41 10.51 16.85
C HIS A 52 -4.89 10.67 16.84
N PRO A 53 -4.34 11.55 15.99
CA PRO A 53 -2.93 11.89 16.05
C PRO A 53 -2.50 12.35 17.46
N GLY A 54 -1.45 11.73 17.98
CA GLY A 54 -0.91 12.04 19.30
C GLY A 54 -1.51 11.25 20.47
N ASP A 55 -2.53 10.42 20.24
CA ASP A 55 -3.06 9.53 21.26
C ASP A 55 -1.99 8.52 21.71
N SER A 56 -1.90 8.25 23.02
CA SER A 56 -0.99 7.21 23.54
C SER A 56 -1.56 5.80 23.26
N VAL A 57 -1.62 5.45 21.96
CA VAL A 57 -2.21 4.21 21.44
C VAL A 57 -1.26 3.50 20.51
N ARG A 58 -1.17 2.18 20.65
CA ARG A 58 -0.52 1.24 19.71
C ARG A 58 -1.56 0.34 19.09
N ILE A 59 -1.50 0.19 17.75
CA ILE A 59 -2.31 -0.78 16.99
C ILE A 59 -1.37 -1.90 16.55
N ILE A 60 -1.68 -3.15 16.92
CA ILE A 60 -0.85 -4.32 16.65
C ILE A 60 -1.67 -5.64 16.76
N PRO A 61 -1.55 -6.60 15.82
CA PRO A 61 -0.88 -6.51 14.52
C PRO A 61 -1.78 -5.80 13.48
N VAL A 62 -1.22 -4.87 12.76
CA VAL A 62 -1.92 -4.15 11.67
C VAL A 62 -2.01 -5.04 10.44
N LYS A 63 -3.19 -5.10 9.82
CA LYS A 63 -3.48 -5.92 8.64
C LYS A 63 -3.51 -5.11 7.34
N ASP A 64 -4.20 -3.99 7.34
CA ASP A 64 -4.25 -3.05 6.23
C ASP A 64 -4.59 -1.65 6.71
N VAL A 65 -4.25 -0.66 5.90
CA VAL A 65 -4.69 0.73 6.03
C VAL A 65 -5.33 1.16 4.72
N ILE A 66 -6.54 1.72 4.79
CA ILE A 66 -7.36 2.00 3.62
C ILE A 66 -7.87 3.43 3.69
N GLU A 67 -7.69 4.21 2.64
CA GLU A 67 -8.30 5.54 2.52
C GLU A 67 -9.74 5.42 2.02
N PRO A 68 -10.75 5.95 2.73
CA PRO A 68 -12.13 5.88 2.28
C PRO A 68 -12.34 6.70 0.99
N ARG A 69 -12.94 6.08 -0.03
CA ARG A 69 -13.18 6.69 -1.34
C ARG A 69 -14.56 6.34 -1.88
N LEU A 70 -15.19 7.30 -2.59
CA LEU A 70 -16.49 7.15 -3.21
C LEU A 70 -16.42 7.55 -4.69
N LYS A 71 -16.73 6.64 -5.58
CA LYS A 71 -16.89 6.93 -7.01
C LYS A 71 -18.20 7.66 -7.26
N VAL A 72 -18.16 8.90 -7.76
CA VAL A 72 -19.34 9.72 -8.01
C VAL A 72 -19.62 9.93 -9.49
N GLU A 73 -18.64 9.71 -10.36
CA GLU A 73 -18.82 9.80 -11.82
C GLU A 73 -17.79 8.89 -12.54
N GLY A 74 -18.20 8.29 -13.63
CA GLY A 74 -17.38 7.43 -14.48
C GLY A 74 -17.74 5.95 -14.37
N PRO A 75 -17.04 5.09 -15.10
CA PRO A 75 -17.26 3.64 -15.04
C PRO A 75 -16.69 3.05 -13.74
N GLY A 76 -17.22 1.89 -13.36
CA GLY A 76 -16.78 1.15 -12.18
C GLY A 76 -17.21 1.79 -10.87
N GLY A 77 -16.56 1.39 -9.82
CA GLY A 77 -16.77 1.86 -8.46
C GLY A 77 -15.50 1.65 -7.63
N VAL A 78 -15.58 1.83 -6.32
CA VAL A 78 -14.42 1.60 -5.45
C VAL A 78 -14.12 0.11 -5.31
N PHE A 79 -12.84 -0.22 -5.18
CA PHE A 79 -12.33 -1.58 -4.99
C PHE A 79 -12.91 -2.58 -5.98
N PRO A 80 -12.68 -2.37 -7.31
CA PRO A 80 -13.27 -3.22 -8.35
C PRO A 80 -12.86 -4.68 -8.19
N GLY A 81 -13.83 -5.56 -8.42
CA GLY A 81 -13.69 -7.00 -8.22
C GLY A 81 -13.95 -7.47 -6.77
N PHE A 82 -14.20 -6.55 -5.83
CA PHE A 82 -14.55 -6.85 -4.44
C PHE A 82 -15.83 -6.14 -3.99
N ILE A 83 -15.83 -4.82 -3.97
CA ILE A 83 -16.99 -4.01 -3.55
C ILE A 83 -17.82 -3.62 -4.74
N SER A 84 -17.19 -3.23 -5.84
CA SER A 84 -17.87 -2.96 -7.10
C SER A 84 -17.60 -4.03 -8.16
N GLY A 85 -18.28 -3.95 -9.32
CA GLY A 85 -18.02 -4.82 -10.47
C GLY A 85 -16.60 -4.65 -11.04
N GLU A 86 -16.25 -5.46 -12.04
CA GLU A 86 -14.90 -5.52 -12.61
C GLU A 86 -14.67 -4.47 -13.71
N GLU A 87 -15.51 -3.43 -13.81
CA GLU A 87 -15.33 -2.36 -14.78
C GLU A 87 -14.04 -1.58 -14.52
N VAL A 88 -13.39 -1.16 -15.60
CA VAL A 88 -12.14 -0.39 -15.54
C VAL A 88 -12.40 0.97 -14.89
N VAL A 89 -11.65 1.27 -13.82
CA VAL A 89 -11.65 2.55 -13.10
C VAL A 89 -10.62 3.54 -13.68
N GLY A 90 -10.35 4.65 -13.02
CA GLY A 90 -9.32 5.62 -13.43
C GLY A 90 -9.84 6.72 -14.35
N THR A 91 -11.17 6.86 -14.47
CA THR A 91 -11.82 7.92 -15.26
C THR A 91 -13.01 8.48 -14.48
N GLY A 92 -13.29 9.77 -14.65
CA GLY A 92 -14.40 10.46 -13.97
C GLY A 92 -13.97 11.07 -12.64
N ARG A 93 -14.88 11.06 -11.64
CA ARG A 93 -14.65 11.71 -10.36
C ARG A 93 -14.79 10.73 -9.21
N THR A 94 -13.82 10.82 -8.29
CA THR A 94 -13.78 10.02 -7.06
C THR A 94 -13.57 10.94 -5.87
N LYS A 95 -14.49 10.92 -4.91
CA LYS A 95 -14.32 11.62 -3.63
C LYS A 95 -13.39 10.85 -2.73
N VAL A 96 -12.54 11.57 -2.01
CA VAL A 96 -11.49 11.02 -1.14
C VAL A 96 -11.56 11.70 0.22
N LEU A 97 -11.69 10.93 1.30
CA LEU A 97 -11.66 11.44 2.67
C LEU A 97 -10.22 11.58 3.16
N LYS A 98 -9.59 12.71 2.85
CA LYS A 98 -8.20 12.99 3.24
C LYS A 98 -8.07 13.26 4.73
N GLY A 99 -7.08 12.62 5.36
CA GLY A 99 -6.84 12.73 6.80
C GLY A 99 -7.58 11.69 7.63
N ALA A 100 -8.46 10.90 7.01
CA ALA A 100 -9.10 9.74 7.61
C ALA A 100 -8.56 8.43 7.02
N ALA A 101 -8.46 7.38 7.83
CA ALA A 101 -8.16 6.04 7.35
C ALA A 101 -8.91 4.97 8.16
N VAL A 102 -9.12 3.82 7.53
CA VAL A 102 -9.56 2.60 8.17
C VAL A 102 -8.34 1.73 8.41
N VAL A 103 -8.15 1.27 9.63
CA VAL A 103 -7.08 0.33 10.01
C VAL A 103 -7.72 -0.97 10.47
N THR A 104 -7.35 -2.08 9.84
CA THR A 104 -7.80 -3.41 10.27
C THR A 104 -6.75 -4.08 11.17
N THR A 105 -7.20 -4.68 12.26
CA THR A 105 -6.39 -5.47 13.19
C THR A 105 -7.16 -6.71 13.66
N GLY A 106 -6.52 -7.58 14.42
CA GLY A 106 -7.09 -8.83 14.91
C GLY A 106 -5.99 -9.82 15.28
N LYS A 107 -6.33 -11.08 15.51
CA LYS A 107 -5.33 -12.13 15.73
C LYS A 107 -4.41 -12.25 14.53
N ILE A 108 -3.17 -12.68 14.80
CA ILE A 108 -2.17 -12.87 13.74
C ILE A 108 -2.65 -13.89 12.71
N VAL A 109 -2.53 -13.54 11.43
CA VAL A 109 -2.85 -14.41 10.29
C VAL A 109 -1.57 -15.05 9.73
N GLY A 110 -0.53 -14.25 9.60
CA GLY A 110 0.82 -14.64 9.22
C GLY A 110 1.83 -13.95 10.12
N PHE A 111 3.05 -13.77 9.66
CA PHE A 111 4.11 -13.06 10.38
C PHE A 111 4.43 -11.70 9.74
N GLN A 112 3.66 -11.28 8.77
CA GLN A 112 3.92 -10.10 7.94
C GLN A 112 3.16 -8.85 8.39
N GLU A 113 2.48 -8.93 9.50
CA GLU A 113 1.73 -7.82 10.08
C GLU A 113 2.65 -6.87 10.84
N GLY A 114 2.25 -5.59 10.91
CA GLY A 114 3.06 -4.52 11.47
C GLY A 114 2.44 -3.79 12.66
N ILE A 115 3.02 -2.63 12.97
CA ILE A 115 2.67 -1.78 14.10
C ILE A 115 2.36 -0.35 13.61
N ILE A 116 1.36 0.27 14.22
CA ILE A 116 1.16 1.71 14.17
C ILE A 116 1.16 2.24 15.60
N ASP A 117 2.13 3.08 15.94
CA ASP A 117 2.12 3.90 17.15
C ASP A 117 1.58 5.30 16.80
N MET A 118 0.59 5.78 17.54
CA MET A 118 -0.01 7.10 17.28
C MET A 118 0.72 8.25 17.99
N ALA A 119 1.63 7.93 18.93
CA ALA A 119 2.45 8.88 19.65
C ALA A 119 3.86 8.32 19.86
N GLY A 120 4.77 9.18 20.36
CA GLY A 120 6.14 8.80 20.68
C GLY A 120 7.01 8.52 19.44
N PRO A 121 8.18 7.87 19.62
CA PRO A 121 9.15 7.67 18.53
C PRO A 121 8.60 6.87 17.35
N GLY A 122 7.76 5.87 17.61
CA GLY A 122 7.14 5.05 16.56
C GLY A 122 6.25 5.84 15.60
N ALA A 123 5.59 6.88 16.10
CA ALA A 123 4.73 7.74 15.29
C ALA A 123 5.51 8.55 14.24
N GLU A 124 6.80 8.79 14.45
CA GLU A 124 7.63 9.54 13.50
C GLU A 124 7.92 8.73 12.22
N TYR A 125 7.88 7.40 12.33
CA TYR A 125 8.14 6.48 11.21
C TYR A 125 6.88 6.05 10.45
N SER A 126 5.69 6.35 10.97
CA SER A 126 4.42 5.95 10.35
C SER A 126 3.66 7.17 9.80
N PRO A 127 3.30 7.19 8.51
CA PRO A 127 2.44 8.25 7.98
C PRO A 127 1.04 8.18 8.61
N TYR A 128 0.60 7.00 9.03
CA TYR A 128 -0.75 6.73 9.55
C TYR A 128 -0.98 7.31 10.95
N SER A 129 0.09 7.63 11.68
CA SER A 129 0.03 8.35 12.95
C SER A 129 -0.50 9.78 12.84
N LYS A 130 -0.54 10.32 11.61
CA LYS A 130 -1.01 11.67 11.29
C LYS A 130 -2.48 11.71 10.88
N PHE A 131 -3.12 10.54 10.77
CA PHE A 131 -4.52 10.42 10.36
C PHE A 131 -5.43 10.17 11.56
N HIS A 132 -6.68 10.57 11.40
CA HIS A 132 -7.77 10.12 12.26
C HIS A 132 -8.16 8.72 11.80
N ASN A 133 -7.89 7.71 12.62
CA ASN A 133 -8.06 6.32 12.24
C ASN A 133 -9.31 5.73 12.88
N LEU A 134 -10.18 5.13 12.06
CA LEU A 134 -11.14 4.15 12.54
C LEU A 134 -10.47 2.79 12.54
N VAL A 135 -10.22 2.23 13.73
CA VAL A 135 -9.63 0.92 13.89
C VAL A 135 -10.73 -0.12 14.04
N VAL A 136 -10.68 -1.14 13.19
CA VAL A 136 -11.58 -2.29 13.26
C VAL A 136 -10.78 -3.50 13.73
N ASP A 137 -10.97 -3.86 14.99
CA ASP A 137 -10.41 -5.08 15.57
C ASP A 137 -11.41 -6.22 15.40
N CYS A 138 -11.04 -7.25 14.66
CA CYS A 138 -11.95 -8.30 14.22
C CYS A 138 -11.39 -9.69 14.51
N ASP A 139 -12.16 -10.48 15.25
CA ASP A 139 -11.88 -11.89 15.50
C ASP A 139 -12.81 -12.80 14.68
N VAL A 140 -12.26 -13.92 14.23
CA VAL A 140 -12.96 -14.92 13.44
C VAL A 140 -13.07 -16.25 14.20
N LYS A 141 -13.92 -17.17 13.73
CA LYS A 141 -14.06 -18.51 14.28
C LYS A 141 -12.73 -19.27 14.28
N GLU A 142 -12.49 -20.10 15.29
CA GLU A 142 -11.22 -20.83 15.48
C GLU A 142 -10.90 -21.86 14.37
N ASP A 143 -11.91 -22.36 13.67
CA ASP A 143 -11.78 -23.36 12.61
C ASP A 143 -11.54 -22.75 11.22
N ILE A 144 -11.48 -21.41 11.12
CA ILE A 144 -11.23 -20.69 9.88
C ILE A 144 -9.77 -20.92 9.44
N LYS A 145 -9.59 -21.26 8.15
CA LYS A 145 -8.27 -21.42 7.55
C LYS A 145 -7.61 -20.06 7.29
N GLN A 146 -6.27 -20.06 7.25
CA GLN A 146 -5.48 -18.84 7.10
C GLN A 146 -5.91 -17.94 5.92
N HIS A 147 -6.09 -18.51 4.72
CA HIS A 147 -6.54 -17.74 3.55
C HIS A 147 -7.96 -17.19 3.68
N GLU A 148 -8.81 -17.92 4.36
CA GLU A 148 -10.19 -17.49 4.62
C GLU A 148 -10.23 -16.40 5.72
N HIS A 149 -9.35 -16.50 6.71
CA HIS A 149 -9.14 -15.45 7.72
C HIS A 149 -8.67 -14.15 7.06
N GLU A 150 -7.71 -14.24 6.16
CA GLU A 150 -7.26 -13.10 5.33
C GLU A 150 -8.43 -12.47 4.57
N GLU A 151 -9.22 -13.30 3.85
CA GLU A 151 -10.37 -12.82 3.08
C GLU A 151 -11.37 -12.04 3.93
N ILE A 152 -11.70 -12.56 5.12
CA ILE A 152 -12.65 -11.91 6.04
C ILE A 152 -12.12 -10.52 6.43
N LEU A 153 -10.87 -10.43 6.89
CA LEU A 153 -10.29 -9.17 7.35
C LEU A 153 -10.15 -8.16 6.21
N ARG A 154 -9.77 -8.59 5.01
CA ARG A 154 -9.75 -7.76 3.82
C ARG A 154 -11.14 -7.19 3.50
N MET A 155 -12.16 -8.04 3.50
CA MET A 155 -13.54 -7.59 3.24
C MET A 155 -14.09 -6.68 4.33
N VAL A 156 -13.73 -6.90 5.59
CA VAL A 156 -14.05 -5.99 6.71
C VAL A 156 -13.47 -4.59 6.46
N GLY A 157 -12.19 -4.50 6.09
CA GLY A 157 -11.55 -3.22 5.80
C GLY A 157 -12.18 -2.49 4.60
N LEU A 158 -12.35 -3.18 3.48
CA LEU A 158 -12.91 -2.60 2.25
C LEU A 158 -14.37 -2.16 2.43
N LYS A 159 -15.21 -2.95 3.09
CA LYS A 159 -16.61 -2.60 3.40
C LYS A 159 -16.66 -1.38 4.33
N THR A 160 -15.83 -1.35 5.37
CA THR A 160 -15.75 -0.21 6.28
C THR A 160 -15.36 1.08 5.54
N ALA A 161 -14.31 1.02 4.73
CA ALA A 161 -13.86 2.19 3.97
C ALA A 161 -14.92 2.69 2.97
N SER A 162 -15.62 1.77 2.30
CA SER A 162 -16.72 2.12 1.40
C SER A 162 -17.89 2.75 2.15
N TYR A 163 -18.28 2.17 3.30
CA TYR A 163 -19.35 2.70 4.14
C TYR A 163 -19.06 4.13 4.63
N LEU A 164 -17.84 4.37 5.12
CA LEU A 164 -17.46 5.72 5.56
C LEU A 164 -17.48 6.74 4.41
N ALA A 165 -17.06 6.32 3.24
CA ALA A 165 -16.97 7.20 2.08
C ALA A 165 -18.34 7.63 1.53
N GLU A 166 -19.41 6.86 1.78
CA GLU A 166 -20.78 7.25 1.39
C GLU A 166 -21.23 8.55 2.07
N ALA A 167 -20.69 8.86 3.26
CA ALA A 167 -20.94 10.13 3.94
C ALA A 167 -20.51 11.37 3.11
N ALA A 168 -19.62 11.16 2.14
CA ALA A 168 -19.13 12.23 1.25
C ALA A 168 -20.07 12.55 0.08
N ALA A 169 -21.12 11.76 -0.17
CA ALA A 169 -21.93 11.84 -1.39
C ALA A 169 -22.36 13.27 -1.74
N ASP A 170 -22.89 14.00 -0.77
CA ASP A 170 -23.39 15.37 -0.93
C ASP A 170 -22.41 16.45 -0.42
N THR A 171 -21.20 16.06 0.01
CA THR A 171 -20.19 16.99 0.55
C THR A 171 -19.39 17.61 -0.59
N ALA A 172 -19.24 18.95 -0.58
CA ALA A 172 -18.38 19.63 -1.54
C ALA A 172 -16.90 19.32 -1.27
N ALA A 173 -16.12 19.22 -2.33
CA ALA A 173 -14.67 19.02 -2.21
C ALA A 173 -13.98 20.30 -1.77
N ASP A 174 -12.97 20.16 -0.89
CA ASP A 174 -12.09 21.26 -0.49
C ASP A 174 -11.01 21.53 -1.53
N GLU A 175 -10.54 20.45 -2.20
CA GLU A 175 -9.53 20.48 -3.24
C GLU A 175 -9.87 19.46 -4.33
N ILE A 176 -9.53 19.78 -5.59
CA ILE A 176 -9.66 18.87 -6.71
C ILE A 176 -8.30 18.70 -7.39
N GLU A 177 -7.82 17.48 -7.45
CA GLU A 177 -6.65 17.12 -8.24
C GLU A 177 -7.07 16.40 -9.51
N THR A 178 -6.45 16.77 -10.63
CA THR A 178 -6.75 16.17 -11.94
C THR A 178 -5.52 15.44 -12.47
N TYR A 179 -5.71 14.20 -12.84
CA TYR A 179 -4.72 13.35 -13.48
C TYR A 179 -5.23 12.90 -14.84
N GLU A 180 -4.38 12.94 -15.85
CA GLU A 180 -4.75 12.51 -17.19
C GLU A 180 -3.70 11.53 -17.74
N GLN A 181 -4.19 10.43 -18.30
CA GLN A 181 -3.42 9.49 -19.08
C GLN A 181 -4.03 9.38 -20.48
N LYS A 182 -3.35 9.90 -21.48
CA LYS A 182 -3.77 9.76 -22.87
C LYS A 182 -3.55 8.34 -23.39
N PRO A 183 -4.25 7.93 -24.45
CA PRO A 183 -3.92 6.69 -25.16
C PRO A 183 -2.42 6.68 -25.54
N PHE A 184 -1.78 5.52 -25.41
CA PHE A 184 -0.31 5.43 -25.53
C PHE A 184 0.29 6.05 -26.78
N LEU A 185 -0.38 5.92 -27.94
CA LEU A 185 0.10 6.53 -29.20
C LEU A 185 0.01 8.05 -29.18
N GLU A 186 -1.01 8.60 -28.55
CA GLU A 186 -1.17 10.05 -28.40
C GLU A 186 -0.20 10.56 -27.34
N ALA A 187 -0.07 9.89 -26.21
CA ALA A 187 0.89 10.21 -25.16
C ALA A 187 2.33 10.22 -25.70
N ALA A 188 2.69 9.23 -26.51
CA ALA A 188 4.03 9.17 -27.12
C ALA A 188 4.32 10.33 -28.07
N ALA A 189 3.30 10.91 -28.68
CA ALA A 189 3.43 12.05 -29.61
C ALA A 189 3.33 13.42 -28.95
N GLU A 190 2.84 13.48 -27.70
CA GLU A 190 2.56 14.75 -27.01
C GLU A 190 3.82 15.53 -26.68
N TYR A 191 4.86 14.84 -26.22
CA TYR A 191 6.16 15.42 -25.85
C TYR A 191 7.29 14.68 -26.57
N PRO A 192 7.42 14.84 -27.88
CA PRO A 192 8.33 14.02 -28.69
C PRO A 192 9.82 14.20 -28.36
N ASP A 193 10.18 15.35 -27.77
CA ASP A 193 11.56 15.68 -27.41
C ASP A 193 11.92 15.30 -25.96
N LEU A 194 10.94 14.85 -25.18
CA LEU A 194 11.17 14.42 -23.79
C LEU A 194 11.38 12.91 -23.71
N PRO A 195 12.27 12.43 -22.81
CA PRO A 195 12.46 11.01 -22.60
C PRO A 195 11.15 10.36 -22.10
N LYS A 196 10.82 9.20 -22.65
CA LYS A 196 9.66 8.40 -22.25
C LYS A 196 10.00 7.55 -21.04
N VAL A 197 9.26 7.78 -19.96
CA VAL A 197 9.47 7.10 -18.69
C VAL A 197 8.20 6.33 -18.30
N ALA A 198 8.34 5.09 -17.84
CA ALA A 198 7.25 4.34 -17.23
C ALA A 198 7.63 3.91 -15.81
N TYR A 199 6.60 3.62 -15.03
CA TYR A 199 6.75 2.94 -13.74
C TYR A 199 6.51 1.44 -13.96
N ILE A 200 7.48 0.62 -13.59
CA ILE A 200 7.35 -0.83 -13.56
C ILE A 200 7.08 -1.22 -12.11
N TYR A 201 5.84 -1.56 -11.85
CA TYR A 201 5.35 -1.86 -10.53
C TYR A 201 5.30 -3.37 -10.34
N MET A 202 6.25 -3.90 -9.61
CA MET A 202 6.28 -5.30 -9.21
C MET A 202 5.35 -5.48 -8.02
N LEU A 203 4.43 -6.44 -8.12
CA LEU A 203 3.44 -6.72 -7.10
C LEU A 203 3.75 -8.06 -6.43
N GLN A 204 3.68 -8.08 -5.11
CA GLN A 204 3.92 -9.28 -4.31
C GLN A 204 2.93 -10.38 -4.68
N SER A 205 3.47 -11.55 -4.96
CA SER A 205 2.71 -12.73 -5.36
C SER A 205 3.33 -14.05 -4.88
N GLN A 206 4.31 -13.98 -3.99
CA GLN A 206 5.08 -15.14 -3.50
C GLN A 206 4.78 -15.53 -2.07
N GLY A 207 4.11 -14.66 -1.30
CA GLY A 207 3.86 -14.85 0.11
C GLY A 207 3.04 -16.11 0.42
N LEU A 208 2.97 -16.44 1.69
CA LEU A 208 2.19 -17.57 2.22
C LEU A 208 0.68 -17.35 2.05
N MET A 209 0.28 -16.10 1.86
CA MET A 209 -1.10 -15.64 1.74
C MET A 209 -1.43 -15.27 0.29
N HIS A 210 -2.59 -14.71 0.10
CA HIS A 210 -2.90 -13.92 -1.08
C HIS A 210 -2.40 -12.50 -0.80
N ASP A 211 -1.44 -12.03 -1.59
CA ASP A 211 -0.68 -10.85 -1.21
C ASP A 211 -1.28 -9.56 -1.76
N THR A 212 -1.23 -9.34 -3.05
CA THR A 212 -1.75 -8.16 -3.72
C THR A 212 -2.78 -8.56 -4.79
N TYR A 213 -3.80 -7.75 -4.96
CA TYR A 213 -4.88 -7.99 -5.93
C TYR A 213 -4.98 -6.85 -6.93
N VAL A 214 -5.25 -7.21 -8.17
CA VAL A 214 -5.51 -6.29 -9.28
C VAL A 214 -6.91 -6.58 -9.83
N TYR A 215 -7.84 -5.64 -9.74
CA TYR A 215 -9.25 -5.85 -10.16
C TYR A 215 -9.86 -7.14 -9.55
N GLY A 216 -9.61 -7.38 -8.27
CA GLY A 216 -10.09 -8.57 -7.58
C GLY A 216 -9.34 -9.87 -7.91
N VAL A 217 -8.37 -9.84 -8.80
CA VAL A 217 -7.56 -11.00 -9.20
C VAL A 217 -6.24 -11.02 -8.43
N ASP A 218 -5.96 -12.12 -7.76
CA ASP A 218 -4.67 -12.35 -7.10
C ASP A 218 -3.51 -12.15 -8.07
N ALA A 219 -2.52 -11.34 -7.70
CA ALA A 219 -1.33 -11.04 -8.49
C ALA A 219 -0.56 -12.29 -8.95
N LYS A 220 -0.71 -13.43 -8.25
CA LYS A 220 -0.18 -14.74 -8.69
C LYS A 220 -0.72 -15.21 -10.04
N LYS A 221 -1.88 -14.72 -10.46
CA LYS A 221 -2.61 -15.18 -11.65
C LYS A 221 -2.51 -14.23 -12.83
N ILE A 222 -1.91 -13.04 -12.64
CA ILE A 222 -1.73 -12.08 -13.72
C ILE A 222 -0.43 -12.35 -14.49
N ILE A 223 -0.35 -11.80 -15.68
CA ILE A 223 0.89 -11.64 -16.43
C ILE A 223 1.18 -10.15 -16.60
N PRO A 224 2.43 -9.72 -16.85
CA PRO A 224 2.74 -8.32 -17.04
C PRO A 224 1.82 -7.65 -18.05
N THR A 225 1.27 -6.50 -17.66
CA THR A 225 0.31 -5.75 -18.47
C THR A 225 0.51 -4.24 -18.32
N LEU A 226 -0.03 -3.49 -19.28
CA LEU A 226 -0.10 -2.04 -19.20
C LEU A 226 -1.33 -1.63 -18.39
N MET A 227 -1.13 -0.66 -17.51
CA MET A 227 -2.19 -0.03 -16.73
C MET A 227 -2.01 1.49 -16.76
N SER A 228 -3.11 2.21 -16.81
CA SER A 228 -3.04 3.64 -16.60
C SER A 228 -2.68 3.94 -15.14
N ALA A 229 -1.83 4.94 -14.92
CA ALA A 229 -1.52 5.38 -13.57
C ALA A 229 -2.79 5.84 -12.82
N THR A 230 -3.77 6.38 -13.54
CA THR A 230 -5.07 6.78 -12.96
C THR A 230 -5.90 5.59 -12.48
N GLU A 231 -5.76 4.38 -13.07
CA GLU A 231 -6.42 3.17 -12.56
C GLU A 231 -5.85 2.76 -11.20
N VAL A 232 -4.51 2.80 -11.05
CA VAL A 232 -3.85 2.53 -9.76
C VAL A 232 -4.36 3.50 -8.70
N MET A 233 -4.35 4.81 -9.02
CA MET A 233 -4.79 5.87 -8.12
C MET A 233 -6.30 5.81 -7.80
N ASP A 234 -7.11 5.15 -8.62
CA ASP A 234 -8.56 5.00 -8.42
C ASP A 234 -8.94 3.65 -7.78
N GLY A 235 -7.95 2.93 -7.23
CA GLY A 235 -8.17 1.75 -6.40
C GLY A 235 -8.25 0.41 -7.16
N ALA A 236 -7.69 0.31 -8.37
CA ALA A 236 -7.59 -0.94 -9.11
C ALA A 236 -6.71 -2.00 -8.41
N ILE A 237 -5.82 -1.57 -7.52
CA ILE A 237 -4.90 -2.43 -6.76
C ILE A 237 -5.19 -2.27 -5.28
N ILE A 238 -5.28 -3.40 -4.57
CA ILE A 238 -5.42 -3.44 -3.12
C ILE A 238 -4.48 -4.46 -2.48
N SER A 239 -4.17 -4.25 -1.22
CA SER A 239 -3.40 -5.19 -0.41
C SER A 239 -4.28 -6.32 0.13
N GLY A 240 -3.72 -7.50 0.25
CA GLY A 240 -4.33 -8.65 0.90
C GLY A 240 -3.73 -8.86 2.29
N ASN A 241 -4.12 -8.07 3.29
CA ASN A 241 -3.74 -8.23 4.70
C ASN A 241 -2.26 -8.41 5.00
N CYS A 242 -1.47 -7.47 4.59
CA CYS A 242 -0.11 -7.37 5.07
C CYS A 242 0.31 -5.92 5.01
N VAL A 243 0.85 -5.41 6.06
CA VAL A 243 0.96 -3.98 6.19
C VAL A 243 2.21 -3.57 6.88
N SER A 244 2.88 -2.59 6.29
CA SER A 244 4.00 -1.88 6.91
C SER A 244 5.14 -2.77 7.35
N ALA A 245 5.04 -4.05 7.14
CA ALA A 245 6.00 -4.98 7.62
C ALA A 245 6.33 -5.94 6.51
N CYS A 246 7.56 -6.01 6.19
CA CYS A 246 8.19 -7.06 5.43
C CYS A 246 7.95 -7.00 3.92
N ASP A 247 6.74 -7.17 3.41
CA ASP A 247 6.66 -7.65 2.04
C ASP A 247 5.74 -6.87 1.12
N LYS A 248 4.93 -5.93 1.58
CA LYS A 248 4.06 -5.22 0.65
C LYS A 248 3.46 -3.92 1.16
N ASN A 249 2.92 -3.18 0.21
CA ASN A 249 2.29 -1.90 0.46
C ASN A 249 0.88 -2.07 1.01
N THR A 250 0.45 -1.13 1.84
CA THR A 250 -0.96 -1.02 2.24
C THR A 250 -1.83 -0.66 1.05
N THR A 251 -3.13 -0.92 1.15
CA THR A 251 -4.11 -0.40 0.18
C THR A 251 -4.01 1.13 0.08
N TYR A 252 -3.75 1.83 1.19
CA TYR A 252 -3.50 3.27 1.19
C TYR A 252 -2.31 3.67 0.28
N VAL A 253 -1.20 2.94 0.33
CA VAL A 253 -0.01 3.23 -0.50
C VAL A 253 -0.29 2.93 -1.97
N HIS A 254 -1.05 1.90 -2.29
CA HIS A 254 -1.49 1.68 -3.68
C HIS A 254 -2.35 2.84 -4.18
N GLN A 255 -3.31 3.31 -3.39
CA GLN A 255 -4.21 4.42 -3.73
C GLN A 255 -3.46 5.76 -3.85
N ASN A 256 -2.42 5.98 -3.06
CA ASN A 256 -1.62 7.21 -2.98
C ASN A 256 -0.15 6.90 -3.28
N ASN A 257 0.10 6.23 -4.42
CA ASN A 257 1.44 5.76 -4.78
C ASN A 257 2.40 6.93 -5.01
N PRO A 258 3.43 7.10 -4.16
CA PRO A 258 4.31 8.27 -4.21
C PRO A 258 5.16 8.34 -5.48
N VAL A 259 5.47 7.19 -6.09
CA VAL A 259 6.20 7.15 -7.38
C VAL A 259 5.32 7.69 -8.50
N ILE A 260 4.04 7.31 -8.54
CA ILE A 260 3.08 7.80 -9.54
C ILE A 260 2.87 9.31 -9.37
N GLU A 261 2.66 9.78 -8.13
CA GLU A 261 2.48 11.21 -7.85
C GLU A 261 3.69 12.04 -8.30
N GLU A 262 4.91 11.59 -7.98
CA GLU A 262 6.13 12.29 -8.36
C GLU A 262 6.36 12.24 -9.89
N LEU A 263 6.01 11.12 -10.54
CA LEU A 263 6.08 11.01 -12.00
C LEU A 263 5.11 11.98 -12.70
N TYR A 264 3.91 12.17 -12.19
CA TYR A 264 2.96 13.16 -12.73
C TYR A 264 3.44 14.59 -12.52
N LYS A 265 4.05 14.91 -11.39
CA LYS A 265 4.57 16.25 -11.09
C LYS A 265 5.55 16.80 -12.12
N TYR A 266 6.33 15.92 -12.72
CA TYR A 266 7.33 16.28 -13.73
C TYR A 266 6.97 15.85 -15.16
N HIS A 267 5.82 15.22 -15.36
CA HIS A 267 5.28 14.89 -16.68
C HIS A 267 5.14 16.14 -17.54
N GLY A 268 5.56 16.06 -18.79
CA GLY A 268 5.57 17.19 -19.74
C GLY A 268 6.59 18.29 -19.42
N LYS A 269 7.42 18.13 -18.38
CA LYS A 269 8.47 19.08 -17.99
C LYS A 269 9.87 18.48 -18.12
N LYS A 270 10.10 17.34 -17.48
CA LYS A 270 11.40 16.64 -17.50
C LYS A 270 11.34 15.37 -18.35
N TYR A 271 10.19 14.75 -18.42
CA TYR A 271 9.96 13.51 -19.18
C TYR A 271 8.48 13.40 -19.58
N ASN A 272 8.24 12.46 -20.48
CA ASN A 272 6.91 12.03 -20.87
C ASN A 272 6.57 10.75 -20.08
N PHE A 273 5.70 10.85 -19.07
CA PHE A 273 5.26 9.72 -18.28
C PHE A 273 4.25 8.88 -19.06
N MET A 274 4.63 7.64 -19.38
CA MET A 274 3.89 6.73 -20.26
C MET A 274 2.90 5.82 -19.54
N GLY A 275 2.78 5.92 -18.20
CA GLY A 275 1.93 5.05 -17.40
C GLY A 275 2.69 3.93 -16.69
N VAL A 276 1.98 2.87 -16.32
CA VAL A 276 2.47 1.81 -15.45
C VAL A 276 2.51 0.48 -16.21
N ILE A 277 3.59 -0.26 -16.05
CA ILE A 277 3.66 -1.68 -16.38
C ILE A 277 3.55 -2.44 -15.07
N ILE A 278 2.43 -3.10 -14.85
CA ILE A 278 2.26 -4.02 -13.73
C ILE A 278 2.98 -5.32 -14.06
N THR A 279 3.80 -5.80 -13.15
CA THR A 279 4.40 -7.14 -13.21
C THR A 279 4.26 -7.82 -11.85
N ASN A 280 4.53 -9.10 -11.78
CA ASN A 280 4.41 -9.88 -10.57
C ASN A 280 5.76 -10.48 -10.17
N GLU A 281 5.89 -10.71 -8.88
CA GLU A 281 7.01 -11.40 -8.28
C GLU A 281 6.70 -12.91 -8.26
N ASN A 282 7.59 -13.71 -8.80
CA ASN A 282 7.28 -15.09 -9.08
C ASN A 282 8.09 -16.06 -8.20
N VAL A 283 7.51 -17.23 -7.92
CA VAL A 283 8.17 -18.26 -7.11
C VAL A 283 9.22 -19.02 -7.92
N THR A 284 8.87 -19.41 -9.16
CA THR A 284 9.75 -20.26 -9.98
C THR A 284 10.60 -19.45 -10.95
N LEU A 285 11.82 -19.91 -11.22
CA LEU A 285 12.73 -19.29 -12.18
C LEU A 285 12.08 -19.14 -13.57
N ALA A 286 11.32 -20.13 -14.02
CA ALA A 286 10.64 -20.10 -15.32
C ALA A 286 9.58 -19.00 -15.40
N ASP A 287 8.88 -18.73 -14.30
CA ASP A 287 7.88 -17.67 -14.23
C ASP A 287 8.53 -16.30 -14.14
N LYS A 288 9.63 -16.16 -13.36
CA LYS A 288 10.47 -14.96 -13.31
C LYS A 288 10.98 -14.59 -14.70
N GLU A 289 11.54 -15.58 -15.41
CA GLU A 289 12.00 -15.43 -16.80
C GLU A 289 10.88 -14.97 -17.74
N ARG A 290 9.70 -15.55 -17.63
CA ARG A 290 8.54 -15.21 -18.45
C ARG A 290 8.07 -13.80 -18.20
N SER A 291 7.85 -13.44 -16.93
CA SER A 291 7.34 -12.10 -16.54
C SER A 291 8.34 -11.01 -16.93
N SER A 292 9.61 -11.15 -16.61
CA SER A 292 10.61 -10.14 -16.98
C SER A 292 10.83 -10.03 -18.50
N ASN A 293 10.67 -11.11 -19.29
CA ASN A 293 10.66 -11.03 -20.76
C ASN A 293 9.45 -10.24 -21.28
N LEU A 294 8.27 -10.45 -20.69
CA LEU A 294 7.06 -9.73 -21.09
C LEU A 294 7.14 -8.25 -20.69
N THR A 295 7.64 -7.94 -19.49
CA THR A 295 7.90 -6.57 -19.03
C THR A 295 8.84 -5.83 -20.00
N ALA A 296 9.97 -6.42 -20.34
CA ALA A 296 10.92 -5.81 -21.29
C ALA A 296 10.33 -5.65 -22.70
N LYS A 297 9.47 -6.58 -23.14
CA LYS A 297 8.73 -6.47 -24.40
C LYS A 297 7.76 -5.29 -24.38
N LEU A 298 7.02 -5.09 -23.29
CA LEU A 298 6.09 -3.97 -23.15
C LEU A 298 6.86 -2.64 -23.16
N ALA A 299 7.98 -2.56 -22.44
CA ALA A 299 8.85 -1.38 -22.44
C ALA A 299 9.38 -1.06 -23.85
N GLU A 300 9.79 -2.07 -24.62
CA GLU A 300 10.22 -1.92 -26.01
C GLU A 300 9.06 -1.43 -26.90
N MET A 301 7.85 -1.98 -26.75
CA MET A 301 6.67 -1.55 -27.50
C MET A 301 6.27 -0.10 -27.23
N LEU A 302 6.47 0.38 -25.99
CA LEU A 302 6.28 1.78 -25.61
C LEU A 302 7.46 2.67 -26.01
N SER A 303 8.55 2.09 -26.50
CA SER A 303 9.79 2.80 -26.83
C SER A 303 10.30 3.63 -25.65
N LEU A 304 10.37 3.02 -24.47
CA LEU A 304 10.81 3.68 -23.24
C LEU A 304 12.31 4.03 -23.31
N ASP A 305 12.66 5.21 -22.83
CA ASP A 305 14.04 5.64 -22.59
C ASP A 305 14.52 5.29 -21.18
N ALA A 306 13.59 5.33 -20.20
CA ALA A 306 13.89 4.99 -18.82
C ALA A 306 12.67 4.38 -18.09
N ALA A 307 12.93 3.71 -16.98
CA ALA A 307 11.92 3.17 -16.09
C ALA A 307 12.34 3.30 -14.61
N VAL A 308 11.38 3.58 -13.76
CA VAL A 308 11.48 3.32 -12.32
C VAL A 308 10.95 1.92 -12.09
N VAL A 309 11.67 1.07 -11.37
CA VAL A 309 11.27 -0.31 -11.06
C VAL A 309 11.24 -0.45 -9.54
N SER A 310 10.09 -0.72 -8.96
CA SER A 310 9.98 -1.02 -7.53
C SER A 310 9.53 -2.46 -7.31
N GLU A 311 9.91 -3.03 -6.18
CA GLU A 311 9.40 -4.30 -5.69
C GLU A 311 8.53 -4.11 -4.46
N GLU A 312 7.65 -5.07 -4.16
CA GLU A 312 6.87 -5.09 -2.92
C GLU A 312 7.45 -6.02 -1.87
N GLY A 313 8.19 -7.03 -2.27
CA GLY A 313 8.79 -8.01 -1.41
C GLY A 313 10.31 -7.92 -1.42
N PHE A 314 10.95 -8.78 -0.65
CA PHE A 314 12.40 -8.92 -0.60
C PHE A 314 12.80 -10.40 -0.56
N GLY A 315 14.07 -10.67 -0.80
CA GLY A 315 14.64 -12.03 -0.84
C GLY A 315 14.41 -12.71 -2.18
N ASN A 316 13.38 -13.53 -2.33
CA ASN A 316 13.09 -14.17 -3.62
C ASN A 316 12.61 -13.17 -4.71
N PRO A 317 11.85 -12.09 -4.41
CA PRO A 317 11.57 -10.99 -5.33
C PRO A 317 12.78 -10.30 -5.95
N ASP A 318 13.89 -10.19 -5.22
CA ASP A 318 15.13 -9.53 -5.68
C ASP A 318 15.59 -10.07 -7.03
N ALA A 319 15.39 -11.39 -7.24
CA ALA A 319 15.70 -12.02 -8.52
C ALA A 319 14.81 -11.52 -9.66
N ASP A 320 13.51 -11.23 -9.41
CA ASP A 320 12.62 -10.60 -10.39
C ASP A 320 13.05 -9.16 -10.68
N LEU A 321 13.43 -8.40 -9.65
CA LEU A 321 13.92 -7.02 -9.77
C LEU A 321 15.16 -6.96 -10.67
N ILE A 322 16.17 -7.77 -10.38
CA ILE A 322 17.41 -7.82 -11.15
C ILE A 322 17.18 -8.34 -12.58
N MET A 323 16.30 -9.33 -12.77
CA MET A 323 15.94 -9.78 -14.12
C MET A 323 15.24 -8.70 -14.93
N ASN A 324 14.34 -7.94 -14.33
CA ASN A 324 13.70 -6.81 -14.99
C ASN A 324 14.75 -5.77 -15.39
N SER A 325 15.64 -5.35 -14.47
CA SER A 325 16.71 -4.41 -14.74
C SER A 325 17.59 -4.84 -15.93
N ARG A 326 18.12 -6.08 -15.89
CA ARG A 326 18.99 -6.61 -16.95
C ARG A 326 18.32 -6.63 -18.32
N LYS A 327 17.06 -7.07 -18.37
CA LYS A 327 16.31 -7.19 -19.63
C LYS A 327 15.90 -5.84 -20.19
N LEU A 328 15.58 -4.88 -19.35
CA LEU A 328 15.33 -3.50 -19.72
C LEU A 328 16.61 -2.84 -20.26
N ALA A 329 17.72 -2.97 -19.55
CA ALA A 329 19.02 -2.47 -19.98
C ALA A 329 19.46 -3.08 -21.34
N ALA A 330 19.20 -4.38 -21.57
CA ALA A 330 19.44 -5.03 -22.85
C ALA A 330 18.59 -4.45 -24.00
N LYS A 331 17.50 -3.73 -23.70
CA LYS A 331 16.68 -2.98 -24.66
C LYS A 331 17.07 -1.51 -24.75
N GLY A 332 18.09 -1.07 -24.02
CA GLY A 332 18.53 0.32 -23.98
C GLY A 332 17.72 1.21 -23.03
N VAL A 333 16.88 0.64 -22.21
CA VAL A 333 16.09 1.36 -21.21
C VAL A 333 16.92 1.56 -19.94
N LYS A 334 17.11 2.80 -19.51
CA LYS A 334 17.74 3.13 -18.23
C LYS A 334 16.83 2.76 -17.07
N THR A 335 17.41 2.26 -15.98
CA THR A 335 16.63 1.83 -14.83
C THR A 335 17.07 2.48 -13.52
N VAL A 336 16.09 2.89 -12.74
CA VAL A 336 16.24 3.25 -11.33
C VAL A 336 15.48 2.20 -10.53
N LEU A 337 16.18 1.46 -9.68
CA LEU A 337 15.59 0.45 -8.83
C LEU A 337 15.21 1.07 -7.48
N ILE A 338 14.03 0.74 -6.99
CA ILE A 338 13.59 1.04 -5.63
C ILE A 338 13.45 -0.31 -4.94
N THR A 339 14.26 -0.52 -3.91
CA THR A 339 14.42 -1.82 -3.25
C THR A 339 14.64 -1.64 -1.75
N ASP A 340 14.58 -2.70 -1.00
CA ASP A 340 14.88 -2.76 0.41
C ASP A 340 16.39 -2.71 0.69
N GLU A 341 16.72 -2.60 1.97
CA GLU A 341 18.10 -2.72 2.46
C GLU A 341 18.11 -3.53 3.76
N TYR A 342 18.86 -4.63 3.76
CA TYR A 342 19.01 -5.52 4.89
C TYR A 342 20.48 -5.63 5.30
N ALA A 343 20.93 -4.71 6.17
CA ALA A 343 22.30 -4.66 6.64
C ALA A 343 22.52 -5.43 7.96
N GLY A 344 21.50 -6.16 8.44
CA GLY A 344 21.53 -6.80 9.76
C GLY A 344 21.35 -5.80 10.91
N ARG A 345 21.10 -6.31 12.12
CA ARG A 345 20.91 -5.47 13.32
C ARG A 345 22.16 -4.71 13.75
N ASP A 346 23.32 -5.17 13.35
CA ASP A 346 24.61 -4.51 13.59
C ASP A 346 25.02 -3.56 12.47
N GLY A 347 24.24 -3.48 11.40
CA GLY A 347 24.51 -2.66 10.23
C GLY A 347 25.73 -3.11 9.42
N ALA A 348 26.21 -4.35 9.61
CA ALA A 348 27.45 -4.86 9.05
C ALA A 348 27.27 -6.10 8.16
N SER A 349 26.03 -6.52 7.90
CA SER A 349 25.71 -7.62 7.00
C SER A 349 26.15 -7.33 5.57
N GLN A 350 26.45 -8.37 4.80
CA GLN A 350 26.79 -8.26 3.37
C GLN A 350 25.56 -7.99 2.49
N SER A 351 24.39 -8.37 2.95
CA SER A 351 23.13 -8.09 2.26
C SER A 351 22.69 -6.66 2.56
N LEU A 352 23.10 -5.73 1.71
CA LEU A 352 22.68 -4.34 1.80
C LEU A 352 21.41 -4.11 0.99
N ALA A 353 21.55 -3.54 -0.18
CA ALA A 353 20.47 -3.36 -1.12
C ALA A 353 20.72 -4.21 -2.36
N ASP A 354 19.67 -4.69 -3.00
CA ASP A 354 19.83 -5.40 -4.25
C ASP A 354 20.25 -4.46 -5.37
N ALA A 355 21.39 -4.74 -5.93
CA ALA A 355 22.00 -3.95 -6.96
C ALA A 355 22.62 -4.81 -8.06
N ASP A 356 22.56 -4.30 -9.28
CA ASP A 356 23.18 -4.90 -10.45
C ASP A 356 23.82 -3.82 -11.34
N PRO A 357 24.97 -4.09 -11.97
CA PRO A 357 25.60 -3.13 -12.88
C PRO A 357 24.73 -2.69 -14.07
N SER A 358 23.62 -3.36 -14.33
CA SER A 358 22.66 -2.97 -15.35
C SER A 358 21.75 -1.80 -14.91
N ALA A 359 21.65 -1.54 -13.60
CA ALA A 359 20.87 -0.43 -13.06
C ALA A 359 21.69 0.89 -13.12
N ASP A 360 21.04 1.97 -13.52
CA ASP A 360 21.67 3.30 -13.51
C ASP A 360 21.70 3.93 -12.11
N ALA A 361 20.73 3.56 -11.27
CA ALA A 361 20.69 3.94 -9.85
C ALA A 361 19.87 2.94 -9.03
N VAL A 362 20.16 2.88 -7.73
CA VAL A 362 19.41 2.13 -6.73
C VAL A 362 19.05 3.10 -5.59
N VAL A 363 17.82 3.00 -5.12
CA VAL A 363 17.26 3.82 -4.03
C VAL A 363 16.71 2.90 -2.95
N THR A 364 17.06 3.16 -1.70
CA THR A 364 16.52 2.49 -0.51
C THR A 364 16.07 3.52 0.52
N ALA A 365 15.29 3.09 1.51
CA ALA A 365 14.93 3.91 2.67
C ALA A 365 15.87 3.72 3.87
N GLY A 366 16.91 2.93 3.73
CA GLY A 366 17.87 2.60 4.77
C GLY A 366 17.64 1.20 5.37
N ASN A 367 18.44 0.85 6.36
CA ASN A 367 18.50 -0.49 6.93
C ASN A 367 17.20 -0.90 7.64
N ALA A 368 16.44 -1.82 7.04
CA ALA A 368 15.19 -2.35 7.58
C ALA A 368 15.36 -3.16 8.89
N ASN A 369 16.58 -3.62 9.18
CA ASN A 369 16.91 -4.36 10.42
C ASN A 369 17.31 -3.45 11.60
N GLU A 370 17.31 -2.12 11.46
CA GLU A 370 17.63 -1.24 12.58
C GLU A 370 16.68 -1.47 13.75
N VAL A 371 17.21 -1.81 14.92
CA VAL A 371 16.39 -2.07 16.11
C VAL A 371 15.99 -0.76 16.76
N ILE A 372 14.69 -0.55 16.86
CA ILE A 372 14.09 0.59 17.56
C ILE A 372 13.41 0.14 18.85
N LYS A 373 13.38 1.02 19.84
CA LYS A 373 12.64 0.81 21.10
C LYS A 373 11.41 1.70 21.14
N LEU A 374 10.24 1.07 21.23
CA LEU A 374 8.94 1.72 21.32
C LEU A 374 8.49 1.73 22.78
N PRO A 375 8.14 2.88 23.37
CA PRO A 375 7.72 2.98 24.76
C PRO A 375 6.37 2.28 24.99
N PRO A 376 6.00 1.97 26.23
CA PRO A 376 4.65 1.51 26.53
C PRO A 376 3.63 2.58 26.18
N MET A 377 2.45 2.16 25.71
CA MET A 377 1.32 3.03 25.42
C MET A 377 0.22 2.84 26.47
N GLU A 378 -0.59 3.89 26.70
CA GLU A 378 -1.74 3.83 27.64
C GLU A 378 -2.81 2.84 27.16
N LYS A 379 -2.94 2.70 25.82
CA LYS A 379 -3.88 1.75 25.22
C LYS A 379 -3.19 0.96 24.11
N VAL A 380 -3.48 -0.33 24.04
CA VAL A 380 -3.15 -1.19 22.91
C VAL A 380 -4.45 -1.69 22.29
N ILE A 381 -4.60 -1.55 20.98
CA ILE A 381 -5.69 -2.13 20.20
C ILE A 381 -5.13 -3.34 19.46
N GLY A 382 -5.81 -4.47 19.58
CA GLY A 382 -5.34 -5.76 19.10
C GLY A 382 -4.49 -6.50 20.13
N TYR A 383 -3.35 -7.07 19.73
CA TYR A 383 -2.63 -8.10 20.49
C TYR A 383 -1.12 -7.82 20.59
N GLN A 384 -0.67 -7.04 21.57
CA GLN A 384 0.76 -6.73 21.77
C GLN A 384 1.64 -7.98 22.01
N ASN A 385 1.07 -9.05 22.54
CA ASN A 385 1.78 -10.32 22.75
C ASN A 385 2.24 -10.98 21.44
N PHE A 386 1.82 -10.49 20.29
CA PHE A 386 2.33 -10.92 18.98
C PHE A 386 3.58 -10.15 18.52
N ALA A 387 4.08 -9.18 19.28
CA ALA A 387 5.26 -8.41 18.91
C ALA A 387 6.52 -9.26 18.66
N ASP A 388 6.62 -10.45 19.25
CA ASP A 388 7.70 -11.40 18.98
C ASP A 388 7.52 -12.17 17.66
N LEU A 389 6.31 -12.15 17.06
CA LEU A 389 5.91 -12.99 15.93
C LEU A 389 5.67 -12.22 14.63
N ILE A 390 5.50 -10.91 14.71
CA ILE A 390 5.31 -10.07 13.51
C ILE A 390 6.64 -9.88 12.77
N ALA A 391 6.59 -9.35 11.56
CA ALA A 391 7.81 -8.99 10.86
C ALA A 391 8.57 -7.91 11.62
N GLY A 392 9.89 -8.06 11.67
CA GLY A 392 10.74 -7.23 12.53
C GLY A 392 10.70 -7.56 14.02
N GLY A 393 9.80 -8.46 14.44
CA GLY A 393 9.78 -9.02 15.79
C GLY A 393 10.83 -10.11 16.00
N PHE A 394 11.17 -10.36 17.26
CA PHE A 394 12.12 -11.41 17.64
C PHE A 394 11.91 -11.84 19.10
N GLU A 395 12.47 -12.97 19.47
CA GLU A 395 12.43 -13.46 20.86
C GLU A 395 12.95 -12.38 21.82
N GLY A 396 12.12 -11.97 22.78
CA GLY A 396 12.41 -10.89 23.71
C GLY A 396 12.12 -9.48 23.21
N SER A 397 11.36 -9.33 22.12
CA SER A 397 10.82 -8.02 21.71
C SER A 397 10.00 -7.35 22.81
N ILE A 398 9.21 -8.16 23.56
CA ILE A 398 8.32 -7.67 24.62
C ILE A 398 9.11 -7.52 25.93
N GLN A 399 9.05 -6.33 26.50
CA GLN A 399 9.73 -6.01 27.76
C GLN A 399 8.74 -6.03 28.96
N GLU A 400 9.27 -6.25 30.17
CA GLU A 400 8.46 -6.27 31.39
C GLU A 400 7.74 -4.95 31.69
N ASP A 401 8.29 -3.83 31.24
CA ASP A 401 7.73 -2.48 31.41
C ASP A 401 6.64 -2.14 30.38
N GLY A 402 6.29 -3.08 29.47
CA GLY A 402 5.33 -2.88 28.40
C GLY A 402 5.90 -2.17 27.15
N SER A 403 7.18 -1.82 27.16
CA SER A 403 7.88 -1.39 25.95
C SER A 403 8.16 -2.58 25.02
N ILE A 404 8.35 -2.31 23.74
CA ILE A 404 8.76 -3.32 22.78
C ILE A 404 10.02 -2.88 22.02
N SER A 405 10.86 -3.84 21.68
CA SER A 405 12.01 -3.65 20.80
C SER A 405 11.79 -4.47 19.54
N VAL A 406 11.79 -3.81 18.40
CA VAL A 406 11.56 -4.44 17.08
C VAL A 406 12.48 -3.84 16.05
N GLU A 407 12.68 -4.53 14.95
CA GLU A 407 13.31 -3.92 13.78
C GLU A 407 12.37 -2.86 13.19
N ILE A 408 12.92 -1.80 12.63
CA ILE A 408 12.15 -0.65 12.12
C ILE A 408 11.14 -1.07 11.06
N GLN A 409 11.41 -2.13 10.32
CA GLN A 409 10.49 -2.69 9.35
C GLN A 409 9.12 -3.07 9.94
N ALA A 410 9.01 -3.30 11.24
CA ALA A 410 7.72 -3.54 11.89
C ALA A 410 6.75 -2.35 11.77
N ILE A 411 7.28 -1.14 11.56
CA ILE A 411 6.49 0.07 11.33
C ILE A 411 6.56 0.50 9.87
N THR A 412 7.77 0.54 9.29
CA THR A 412 7.99 1.12 7.97
C THR A 412 7.72 0.14 6.83
N GLY A 413 7.79 -1.17 7.09
CA GLY A 413 7.90 -2.19 6.07
C GLY A 413 9.29 -2.21 5.41
N ALA A 414 9.62 -3.31 4.79
CA ALA A 414 10.86 -3.42 4.02
C ALA A 414 10.76 -2.65 2.69
N THR A 415 9.57 -2.62 2.11
CA THR A 415 9.27 -1.94 0.83
C THR A 415 8.94 -0.46 1.01
N ASN A 416 9.24 0.13 2.17
CA ASN A 416 9.01 1.55 2.44
C ASN A 416 9.97 2.48 1.67
N GLU A 417 10.84 1.92 0.87
CA GLU A 417 11.64 2.56 -0.16
C GLU A 417 10.80 3.40 -1.14
N LEU A 418 9.49 3.19 -1.21
CA LEU A 418 8.58 4.08 -1.93
C LEU A 418 8.50 5.50 -1.35
N GLY A 419 9.20 5.76 -0.24
CA GLY A 419 9.35 7.11 0.31
C GLY A 419 8.20 7.54 1.21
N PHE A 420 7.45 6.61 1.75
CA PHE A 420 6.29 6.88 2.60
C PHE A 420 6.62 7.08 4.08
N ASN A 421 7.88 7.08 4.44
CA ASN A 421 8.35 7.33 5.79
C ASN A 421 9.23 8.60 5.87
N ASN A 422 9.65 8.94 7.06
CA ASN A 422 10.56 10.05 7.32
C ASN A 422 12.05 9.68 7.13
N LEU A 423 12.35 8.46 6.74
CA LEU A 423 13.71 8.04 6.42
C LEU A 423 14.10 8.64 5.07
N THR A 424 15.25 9.27 5.04
CA THR A 424 15.79 9.85 3.79
C THR A 424 16.82 8.89 3.22
N SER A 425 16.67 8.55 1.93
CA SER A 425 17.73 7.86 1.20
C SER A 425 19.00 8.73 1.20
N ARG A 426 20.15 8.08 1.38
CA ARG A 426 21.45 8.73 1.26
C ARG A 426 22.11 8.23 -0.02
N SER A 427 22.58 9.15 -0.86
CA SER A 427 23.51 8.81 -1.94
C SER A 427 24.93 8.77 -1.37
N TYR A 428 25.66 7.74 -1.63
CA TYR A 428 27.08 7.57 -1.29
C TYR A 428 27.93 7.79 -2.54
#